data_f66950e833f8aaed43af3ef7159e9e71
#
_entry.id   f66950e833f8aaed43af3ef7159e9e71
#
_cell.length_a   1.000
_cell.length_b   1.000
_cell.length_c   1.000
_cell.angle_alpha   90.00
_cell.angle_beta   90.00
_cell.angle_gamma   90.00
#
_symmetry.space_group_name_H-M   'P 1'
#
loop_
_entity.id
_entity.type
_entity.pdbx_description
1 polymer ?
#
loop_
_entity_poly.entity_id
_entity_poly.type
_entity_poly.pdbx_seq_one_letter_code
_entity_poly.pdbx_strand_id
1 'polypeptide(L)'
;MDPQQIAAKLNQALVAALSGQPAVLDATASELLANVDTVAPVISAFMQRRGITLVQQARVTKVISRAGLGGELLDALASPEAGTRAAAAQLCGALRLAESVSWLADLLSDPEEEVRAAAVRALGRTGGRRAVDALMGAVEVIPPYRLAVAVAHGASDIDLDGLLRAGGSSRTAVVVALACGLRGDALRFPRLVAIARDRSQPPEVRAAACRALGMIGDRAAAGVLRNLSSDPDTSVSEAATRALQRYHPGVQRPEA
;
A
#
# COMPACT_ATOMS: atom_id res chain seq x y z
N MET A 1 25.45 2.88 17.74
CA MET A 1 24.63 3.56 18.80
C MET A 1 23.53 2.60 19.23
N ASP A 2 23.06 2.69 20.48
CA ASP A 2 21.94 1.88 20.97
C ASP A 2 20.65 2.21 20.18
N PRO A 3 19.87 1.20 19.73
CA PRO A 3 18.61 1.41 18.99
C PRO A 3 17.63 2.37 19.68
N GLN A 4 17.55 2.30 21.02
CA GLN A 4 16.67 3.18 21.80
C GLN A 4 17.13 4.65 21.76
N GLN A 5 18.43 4.89 21.77
CA GLN A 5 19.00 6.26 21.69
C GLN A 5 18.73 6.86 20.30
N ILE A 6 18.87 6.06 19.23
CA ILE A 6 18.56 6.51 17.87
C ILE A 6 17.08 6.86 17.74
N ALA A 7 16.20 6.00 18.25
CA ALA A 7 14.75 6.25 18.23
C ALA A 7 14.39 7.53 19.01
N ALA A 8 15.03 7.76 20.15
CA ALA A 8 14.79 8.97 20.96
C ALA A 8 15.25 10.25 20.23
N LYS A 9 16.45 10.26 19.65
CA LYS A 9 16.97 11.39 18.85
C LYS A 9 16.09 11.68 17.66
N LEU A 10 15.69 10.62 16.93
CA LEU A 10 14.78 10.72 15.80
C LEU A 10 13.44 11.33 16.22
N ASN A 11 12.83 10.80 17.30
CA ASN A 11 11.54 11.31 17.79
C ASN A 11 11.64 12.78 18.18
N GLN A 12 12.72 13.20 18.85
CA GLN A 12 12.97 14.59 19.20
C GLN A 12 13.04 15.49 17.95
N ALA A 13 13.81 15.08 16.93
CA ALA A 13 13.93 15.82 15.68
C ALA A 13 12.59 15.93 14.93
N LEU A 14 11.82 14.84 14.90
CA LEU A 14 10.50 14.80 14.25
C LEU A 14 9.48 15.71 14.97
N VAL A 15 9.47 15.71 16.32
CA VAL A 15 8.60 16.59 17.13
C VAL A 15 8.94 18.07 16.88
N ALA A 16 10.24 18.41 16.89
CA ALA A 16 10.69 19.77 16.59
C ALA A 16 10.29 20.21 15.17
N ALA A 17 10.42 19.34 14.18
CA ALA A 17 9.99 19.60 12.81
C ALA A 17 8.49 19.89 12.70
N LEU A 18 7.65 19.11 13.40
CA LEU A 18 6.20 19.34 13.44
C LEU A 18 5.84 20.69 14.05
N SER A 19 6.53 21.08 15.12
CA SER A 19 6.31 22.35 15.83
C SER A 19 6.85 23.55 15.05
N GLY A 20 7.57 23.34 13.93
CA GLY A 20 8.20 24.38 13.15
C GLY A 20 9.46 24.95 13.80
N GLN A 21 9.98 24.28 14.83
CA GLN A 21 11.25 24.63 15.46
C GLN A 21 12.42 24.17 14.60
N PRO A 22 13.62 24.78 14.75
CA PRO A 22 14.83 24.25 14.14
C PRO A 22 15.05 22.81 14.61
N ALA A 23 15.07 21.88 13.65
CA ALA A 23 15.27 20.46 13.93
C ALA A 23 16.54 20.00 13.22
N VAL A 24 17.43 19.34 13.95
CA VAL A 24 18.62 18.68 13.42
C VAL A 24 18.51 17.21 13.81
N LEU A 25 18.66 16.34 12.81
CA LEU A 25 18.77 14.91 13.07
C LEU A 25 20.27 14.57 13.17
N ASP A 26 20.69 14.27 14.38
CA ASP A 26 22.06 13.82 14.68
C ASP A 26 22.13 12.29 14.61
N ALA A 27 21.97 11.76 13.39
CA ALA A 27 22.12 10.35 13.05
C ALA A 27 22.50 10.22 11.57
N THR A 28 23.39 9.28 11.27
CA THR A 28 23.79 8.97 9.89
C THR A 28 22.82 7.98 9.22
N ALA A 29 22.83 7.92 7.90
CA ALA A 29 22.05 6.92 7.18
C ALA A 29 22.45 5.49 7.55
N SER A 30 23.74 5.23 7.73
CA SER A 30 24.25 3.92 8.16
C SER A 30 23.68 3.52 9.53
N GLU A 31 23.58 4.45 10.48
CA GLU A 31 22.98 4.18 11.78
C GLU A 31 21.49 3.91 11.69
N LEU A 32 20.76 4.63 10.82
CA LEU A 32 19.33 4.41 10.60
C LEU A 32 19.07 3.07 9.90
N LEU A 33 19.86 2.74 8.88
CA LEU A 33 19.77 1.47 8.17
C LEU A 33 20.07 0.27 9.08
N ALA A 34 21.12 0.36 9.89
CA ALA A 34 21.48 -0.69 10.84
C ALA A 34 20.40 -0.91 11.94
N ASN A 35 19.50 0.05 12.14
CA ASN A 35 18.43 -0.01 13.14
C ASN A 35 17.04 0.14 12.54
N VAL A 36 16.86 -0.28 11.29
CA VAL A 36 15.62 -0.07 10.51
C VAL A 36 14.37 -0.59 11.20
N ASP A 37 14.45 -1.73 11.88
CA ASP A 37 13.31 -2.35 12.58
C ASP A 37 12.79 -1.48 13.74
N THR A 38 13.66 -0.66 14.33
CA THR A 38 13.28 0.31 15.38
C THR A 38 12.88 1.66 14.77
N VAL A 39 13.60 2.13 13.77
CA VAL A 39 13.46 3.46 13.16
C VAL A 39 12.26 3.57 12.25
N ALA A 40 12.04 2.60 11.36
CA ALA A 40 10.96 2.66 10.37
C ALA A 40 9.56 2.70 10.99
N PRO A 41 9.24 1.94 12.06
CA PRO A 41 7.98 2.07 12.78
C PRO A 41 7.78 3.45 13.40
N VAL A 42 8.82 4.05 14.01
CA VAL A 42 8.74 5.39 14.59
C VAL A 42 8.41 6.43 13.52
N ILE A 43 9.11 6.42 12.39
CA ILE A 43 8.85 7.32 11.27
C ILE A 43 7.44 7.09 10.72
N SER A 44 7.05 5.81 10.50
CA SER A 44 5.73 5.47 9.97
C SER A 44 4.60 5.95 10.88
N ALA A 45 4.72 5.73 12.19
CA ALA A 45 3.74 6.19 13.17
C ALA A 45 3.64 7.73 13.18
N PHE A 46 4.76 8.41 13.01
CA PHE A 46 4.81 9.86 12.91
C PHE A 46 4.11 10.38 11.66
N MET A 47 4.41 9.79 10.50
CA MET A 47 3.84 10.19 9.20
C MET A 47 2.34 9.84 9.06
N GLN A 48 1.84 8.90 9.87
CA GLN A 48 0.43 8.47 9.87
C GLN A 48 -0.40 9.11 10.98
N ARG A 49 0.15 10.02 11.78
CA ARG A 49 -0.59 10.71 12.85
C ARG A 49 -1.83 11.39 12.30
N ARG A 50 -2.98 11.18 12.94
CA ARG A 50 -4.20 11.92 12.63
C ARG A 50 -3.95 13.43 12.82
N GLY A 51 -4.28 14.21 11.79
CA GLY A 51 -4.12 15.67 11.81
C GLY A 51 -2.75 16.19 11.36
N ILE A 52 -1.80 15.32 10.97
CA ILE A 52 -0.57 15.80 10.35
C ILE A 52 -0.88 16.43 8.98
N THR A 53 -0.51 17.66 8.79
CA THR A 53 -0.73 18.39 7.54
C THR A 53 0.37 18.08 6.51
N LEU A 54 0.10 18.31 5.23
CA LEU A 54 1.11 18.19 4.16
C LEU A 54 2.33 19.08 4.41
N VAL A 55 2.12 20.27 5.01
CA VAL A 55 3.22 21.18 5.38
C VAL A 55 4.09 20.56 6.46
N GLN A 56 3.50 19.91 7.44
CA GLN A 56 4.24 19.23 8.51
C GLN A 56 5.00 18.01 7.97
N GLN A 57 4.39 17.23 7.09
CA GLN A 57 5.07 16.12 6.40
C GLN A 57 6.28 16.62 5.60
N ALA A 58 6.11 17.71 4.83
CA ALA A 58 7.21 18.32 4.07
C ALA A 58 8.35 18.82 4.99
N ARG A 59 8.04 19.34 6.17
CA ARG A 59 9.06 19.73 7.16
C ARG A 59 9.87 18.53 7.66
N VAL A 60 9.21 17.42 7.96
CA VAL A 60 9.88 16.17 8.36
C VAL A 60 10.81 15.68 7.25
N THR A 61 10.31 15.58 6.03
CA THR A 61 11.12 15.19 4.86
C THR A 61 12.33 16.12 4.69
N LYS A 62 12.14 17.43 4.87
CA LYS A 62 13.22 18.43 4.77
C LYS A 62 14.31 18.26 5.83
N VAL A 63 13.95 17.87 7.05
CA VAL A 63 14.94 17.58 8.12
C VAL A 63 15.83 16.41 7.71
N ILE A 64 15.24 15.37 7.15
CA ILE A 64 15.93 14.17 6.71
C ILE A 64 16.80 14.45 5.48
N SER A 65 16.27 15.21 4.50
CA SER A 65 17.05 15.61 3.33
C SER A 65 18.25 16.50 3.71
N ARG A 66 18.09 17.39 4.70
CA ARG A 66 19.20 18.26 5.18
C ARG A 66 20.28 17.48 5.92
N ALA A 67 19.95 16.37 6.53
CA ALA A 67 20.91 15.45 7.13
C ALA A 67 21.70 14.62 6.08
N GLY A 68 21.46 14.85 4.78
CA GLY A 68 22.10 14.10 3.69
C GLY A 68 21.53 12.69 3.47
N LEU A 69 20.57 12.28 4.30
CA LEU A 69 20.06 10.91 4.32
C LEU A 69 19.33 10.50 3.05
N GLY A 70 18.77 11.46 2.30
CA GLY A 70 18.02 11.15 1.07
C GLY A 70 18.90 10.50 0.00
N GLY A 71 20.08 11.09 -0.26
CA GLY A 71 21.06 10.53 -1.22
C GLY A 71 21.60 9.17 -0.78
N GLU A 72 22.06 9.08 0.47
CA GLU A 72 22.60 7.83 1.03
C GLU A 72 21.56 6.69 1.04
N LEU A 73 20.27 7.00 1.26
CA LEU A 73 19.19 6.00 1.16
C LEU A 73 18.97 5.55 -0.29
N LEU A 74 19.07 6.46 -1.28
CA LEU A 74 18.97 6.08 -2.69
C LEU A 74 20.15 5.20 -3.11
N ASP A 75 21.37 5.52 -2.68
CA ASP A 75 22.56 4.68 -2.93
C ASP A 75 22.40 3.29 -2.29
N ALA A 76 21.86 3.24 -1.07
CA ALA A 76 21.60 1.98 -0.36
C ALA A 76 20.55 1.09 -1.05
N LEU A 77 19.62 1.65 -1.86
CA LEU A 77 18.71 0.84 -2.68
C LEU A 77 19.44 0.04 -3.77
N ALA A 78 20.64 0.47 -4.19
CA ALA A 78 21.51 -0.23 -5.15
C ALA A 78 22.60 -1.08 -4.48
N SER A 79 22.58 -1.26 -3.15
CA SER A 79 23.57 -2.05 -2.42
C SER A 79 23.64 -3.50 -2.93
N PRO A 80 24.83 -4.12 -2.98
CA PRO A 80 24.97 -5.55 -3.28
C PRO A 80 24.27 -6.43 -2.24
N GLU A 81 24.12 -5.97 -0.99
CA GLU A 81 23.51 -6.71 0.11
C GLU A 81 21.99 -6.55 0.12
N ALA A 82 21.28 -7.67 0.02
CA ALA A 82 19.80 -7.69 -0.01
C ALA A 82 19.18 -7.06 1.25
N GLY A 83 19.76 -7.34 2.42
CA GLY A 83 19.30 -6.75 3.69
C GLY A 83 19.35 -5.23 3.68
N THR A 84 20.44 -4.66 3.16
CA THR A 84 20.60 -3.20 3.02
C THR A 84 19.60 -2.61 2.04
N ARG A 85 19.35 -3.27 0.87
CA ARG A 85 18.33 -2.83 -0.09
C ARG A 85 16.93 -2.85 0.54
N ALA A 86 16.59 -3.92 1.27
CA ALA A 86 15.30 -4.05 1.94
C ALA A 86 15.10 -2.99 3.02
N ALA A 87 16.12 -2.72 3.84
CA ALA A 87 16.12 -1.69 4.86
C ALA A 87 15.94 -0.28 4.27
N ALA A 88 16.71 0.03 3.21
CA ALA A 88 16.59 1.29 2.49
C ALA A 88 15.18 1.48 1.91
N ALA A 89 14.61 0.44 1.27
CA ALA A 89 13.25 0.48 0.76
C ALA A 89 12.23 0.76 1.89
N GLN A 90 12.37 0.12 3.05
CA GLN A 90 11.49 0.37 4.20
C GLN A 90 11.56 1.83 4.67
N LEU A 91 12.76 2.41 4.79
CA LEU A 91 12.94 3.79 5.19
C LEU A 91 12.41 4.77 4.15
N CYS A 92 12.69 4.56 2.85
CA CYS A 92 12.14 5.37 1.76
C CYS A 92 10.60 5.39 1.80
N GLY A 93 9.97 4.23 2.01
CA GLY A 93 8.52 4.14 2.15
C GLY A 93 7.98 4.78 3.42
N ALA A 94 8.69 4.65 4.57
CA ALA A 94 8.31 5.28 5.82
C ALA A 94 8.33 6.82 5.71
N LEU A 95 9.31 7.35 4.99
CA LEU A 95 9.50 8.77 4.73
C LEU A 95 8.65 9.30 3.58
N ARG A 96 8.00 8.41 2.81
CA ARG A 96 7.27 8.74 1.58
C ARG A 96 8.12 9.54 0.59
N LEU A 97 9.37 9.11 0.39
CA LEU A 97 10.30 9.77 -0.50
C LEU A 97 9.87 9.58 -1.96
N ALA A 98 9.34 10.64 -2.57
CA ALA A 98 8.86 10.57 -3.96
C ALA A 98 10.00 10.32 -4.96
N GLU A 99 11.19 10.78 -4.64
CA GLU A 99 12.41 10.61 -5.43
C GLU A 99 12.84 9.13 -5.53
N SER A 100 12.48 8.32 -4.55
CA SER A 100 12.85 6.89 -4.52
C SER A 100 11.96 6.01 -5.40
N VAL A 101 10.88 6.53 -5.99
CA VAL A 101 9.87 5.71 -6.71
C VAL A 101 10.47 4.92 -7.86
N SER A 102 11.37 5.50 -8.66
CA SER A 102 12.04 4.79 -9.76
C SER A 102 12.92 3.65 -9.27
N TRP A 103 13.73 3.89 -8.24
CA TRP A 103 14.58 2.88 -7.60
C TRP A 103 13.77 1.74 -6.98
N LEU A 104 12.67 2.09 -6.29
CA LEU A 104 11.75 1.11 -5.72
C LEU A 104 11.02 0.29 -6.79
N ALA A 105 10.76 0.88 -7.97
CA ALA A 105 10.18 0.17 -9.09
C ALA A 105 11.13 -0.90 -9.64
N ASP A 106 12.43 -0.59 -9.74
CA ASP A 106 13.46 -1.56 -10.15
C ASP A 106 13.54 -2.74 -9.17
N LEU A 107 13.42 -2.48 -7.88
CA LEU A 107 13.41 -3.51 -6.83
C LEU A 107 12.17 -4.42 -6.84
N LEU A 108 11.13 -4.12 -7.61
CA LEU A 108 10.01 -5.06 -7.80
C LEU A 108 10.41 -6.34 -8.55
N SER A 109 11.55 -6.30 -9.26
CA SER A 109 12.14 -7.44 -9.94
C SER A 109 13.42 -7.97 -9.26
N ASP A 110 13.69 -7.55 -8.02
CA ASP A 110 14.86 -8.02 -7.26
C ASP A 110 14.85 -9.55 -7.11
N PRO A 111 16.01 -10.23 -7.16
CA PRO A 111 16.08 -11.68 -6.98
C PRO A 111 15.54 -12.10 -5.61
N GLU A 112 15.74 -11.30 -4.57
CA GLU A 112 15.33 -11.62 -3.20
C GLU A 112 13.87 -11.23 -2.92
N GLU A 113 13.07 -12.18 -2.44
CA GLU A 113 11.65 -11.93 -2.16
C GLU A 113 11.43 -10.87 -1.08
N GLU A 114 12.30 -10.81 -0.09
CA GLU A 114 12.22 -9.82 0.99
C GLU A 114 12.36 -8.40 0.46
N VAL A 115 13.28 -8.17 -0.49
CA VAL A 115 13.50 -6.88 -1.15
C VAL A 115 12.28 -6.51 -1.98
N ARG A 116 11.77 -7.44 -2.81
CA ARG A 116 10.52 -7.21 -3.57
C ARG A 116 9.36 -6.84 -2.65
N ALA A 117 9.22 -7.54 -1.54
CA ALA A 117 8.15 -7.25 -0.57
C ALA A 117 8.32 -5.89 0.10
N ALA A 118 9.55 -5.48 0.42
CA ALA A 118 9.85 -4.16 0.97
C ALA A 118 9.53 -3.06 -0.05
N ALA A 119 9.92 -3.24 -1.32
CA ALA A 119 9.63 -2.29 -2.41
C ALA A 119 8.13 -2.10 -2.63
N VAL A 120 7.35 -3.19 -2.67
CA VAL A 120 5.87 -3.12 -2.79
C VAL A 120 5.27 -2.30 -1.64
N ARG A 121 5.68 -2.58 -0.40
CA ARG A 121 5.19 -1.83 0.77
C ARG A 121 5.60 -0.35 0.71
N ALA A 122 6.82 -0.09 0.28
CA ALA A 122 7.35 1.26 0.16
C ALA A 122 6.57 2.08 -0.88
N LEU A 123 6.37 1.54 -2.08
CA LEU A 123 5.58 2.19 -3.13
C LEU A 123 4.14 2.46 -2.68
N GLY A 124 3.50 1.49 -2.00
CA GLY A 124 2.17 1.68 -1.45
C GLY A 124 2.11 2.81 -0.42
N ARG A 125 3.14 2.98 0.43
CA ARG A 125 3.23 4.07 1.41
C ARG A 125 3.55 5.42 0.78
N THR A 126 4.46 5.44 -0.20
CA THR A 126 4.83 6.64 -0.95
C THR A 126 3.62 7.18 -1.69
N GLY A 127 2.88 6.30 -2.34
CA GLY A 127 1.65 6.64 -3.04
C GLY A 127 1.87 7.53 -4.26
N GLY A 128 0.74 8.02 -4.79
CA GLY A 128 0.72 8.87 -5.98
C GLY A 128 0.84 8.07 -7.28
N ARG A 129 0.51 8.73 -8.40
CA ARG A 129 0.36 8.12 -9.71
C ARG A 129 1.55 7.27 -10.14
N ARG A 130 2.77 7.79 -10.00
CA ARG A 130 4.00 7.08 -10.42
C ARG A 130 4.21 5.78 -9.64
N ALA A 131 3.96 5.79 -8.33
CA ALA A 131 4.08 4.59 -7.50
C ALA A 131 3.01 3.55 -7.85
N VAL A 132 1.78 3.99 -8.13
CA VAL A 132 0.68 3.11 -8.57
C VAL A 132 1.01 2.51 -9.94
N ASP A 133 1.49 3.30 -10.90
CA ASP A 133 1.87 2.81 -12.22
C ASP A 133 3.01 1.76 -12.13
N ALA A 134 4.00 1.99 -11.25
CA ALA A 134 5.06 1.01 -10.98
C ALA A 134 4.51 -0.31 -10.40
N LEU A 135 3.63 -0.23 -9.40
CA LEU A 135 2.97 -1.42 -8.83
C LEU A 135 2.16 -2.18 -9.87
N MET A 136 1.43 -1.47 -10.75
CA MET A 136 0.64 -2.09 -11.81
C MET A 136 1.52 -2.69 -12.92
N GLY A 137 2.71 -2.14 -13.17
CA GLY A 137 3.71 -2.74 -14.05
C GLY A 137 4.24 -4.11 -13.58
N ALA A 138 4.14 -4.40 -12.28
CA ALA A 138 4.63 -5.63 -11.68
C ALA A 138 3.55 -6.73 -11.52
N VAL A 139 2.38 -6.61 -12.15
CA VAL A 139 1.24 -7.55 -11.96
C VAL A 139 1.55 -8.99 -12.35
N GLU A 140 2.51 -9.22 -13.24
CA GLU A 140 2.90 -10.57 -13.66
C GLU A 140 3.92 -11.21 -12.70
N VAL A 141 4.67 -10.43 -11.95
CA VAL A 141 5.75 -10.88 -11.06
C VAL A 141 5.27 -10.99 -9.60
N ILE A 142 4.51 -10.02 -9.14
CA ILE A 142 4.09 -9.91 -7.74
C ILE A 142 2.69 -10.51 -7.54
N PRO A 143 2.45 -11.27 -6.44
CA PRO A 143 1.13 -11.82 -6.13
C PRO A 143 0.03 -10.73 -6.08
N PRO A 144 -1.13 -10.96 -6.73
CA PRO A 144 -2.18 -9.94 -6.87
C PRO A 144 -2.67 -9.34 -5.55
N TYR A 145 -2.79 -10.14 -4.49
CA TYR A 145 -3.23 -9.63 -3.20
C TYR A 145 -2.23 -8.68 -2.56
N ARG A 146 -0.92 -8.95 -2.71
CA ARG A 146 0.15 -8.07 -2.20
C ARG A 146 0.12 -6.71 -2.90
N LEU A 147 -0.06 -6.72 -4.25
CA LEU A 147 -0.24 -5.50 -5.03
C LEU A 147 -1.52 -4.75 -4.64
N ALA A 148 -2.63 -5.48 -4.46
CA ALA A 148 -3.90 -4.88 -4.09
C ALA A 148 -3.82 -4.12 -2.76
N VAL A 149 -3.10 -4.67 -1.76
CA VAL A 149 -2.85 -3.97 -0.48
C VAL A 149 -2.06 -2.68 -0.71
N ALA A 150 -0.99 -2.71 -1.50
CA ALA A 150 -0.17 -1.53 -1.78
C ALA A 150 -0.96 -0.47 -2.57
N VAL A 151 -1.72 -0.88 -3.60
CA VAL A 151 -2.58 0.00 -4.39
C VAL A 151 -3.70 0.60 -3.54
N ALA A 152 -4.31 -0.19 -2.65
CA ALA A 152 -5.33 0.31 -1.73
C ALA A 152 -4.82 1.44 -0.83
N HIS A 153 -3.55 1.39 -0.43
CA HIS A 153 -2.94 2.43 0.39
C HIS A 153 -2.44 3.64 -0.41
N GLY A 154 -1.88 3.42 -1.60
CA GLY A 154 -1.15 4.43 -2.36
C GLY A 154 -1.96 5.13 -3.45
N ALA A 155 -3.03 4.51 -3.97
CA ALA A 155 -3.81 5.07 -5.05
C ALA A 155 -4.80 6.15 -4.57
N SER A 156 -4.90 7.23 -5.33
CA SER A 156 -6.00 8.19 -5.20
C SER A 156 -7.30 7.63 -5.82
N ASP A 157 -8.42 8.31 -5.59
CA ASP A 157 -9.69 7.94 -6.23
C ASP A 157 -9.62 8.09 -7.75
N ILE A 158 -8.89 9.11 -8.24
CA ILE A 158 -8.68 9.32 -9.68
C ILE A 158 -7.87 8.18 -10.28
N ASP A 159 -6.86 7.67 -9.57
CA ASP A 159 -6.06 6.54 -10.03
C ASP A 159 -6.91 5.28 -10.14
N LEU A 160 -7.70 4.95 -9.11
CA LEU A 160 -8.57 3.78 -9.13
C LEU A 160 -9.64 3.86 -10.22
N ASP A 161 -10.26 5.02 -10.42
CA ASP A 161 -11.21 5.22 -11.51
C ASP A 161 -10.55 5.11 -12.89
N GLY A 162 -9.32 5.59 -13.01
CA GLY A 162 -8.49 5.43 -14.20
C GLY A 162 -8.23 3.95 -14.50
N LEU A 163 -7.78 3.18 -13.51
CA LEU A 163 -7.49 1.76 -13.64
C LEU A 163 -8.74 0.93 -13.98
N LEU A 164 -9.88 1.22 -13.34
CA LEU A 164 -11.15 0.54 -13.63
C LEU A 164 -11.68 0.83 -15.04
N ARG A 165 -11.37 2.00 -15.61
CA ARG A 165 -11.77 2.39 -16.97
C ARG A 165 -10.83 1.88 -18.04
N ALA A 166 -9.53 1.92 -17.76
CA ALA A 166 -8.51 1.53 -18.73
C ALA A 166 -8.58 0.05 -19.12
N GLY A 167 -9.18 -0.78 -18.28
CA GLY A 167 -9.13 -2.23 -18.48
C GLY A 167 -7.71 -2.75 -18.22
N GLY A 168 -7.28 -3.72 -18.97
CA GLY A 168 -5.96 -4.33 -18.85
C GLY A 168 -6.05 -5.84 -18.78
N SER A 169 -4.99 -6.50 -18.31
CA SER A 169 -5.01 -7.95 -18.12
C SER A 169 -5.99 -8.36 -17.01
N SER A 170 -6.42 -9.62 -17.02
CA SER A 170 -7.23 -10.17 -15.93
C SER A 170 -6.57 -9.96 -14.56
N ARG A 171 -5.24 -10.07 -14.49
CA ARG A 171 -4.48 -9.83 -13.24
C ARG A 171 -4.61 -8.38 -12.78
N THR A 172 -4.52 -7.42 -13.71
CA THR A 172 -4.78 -5.99 -13.43
C THR A 172 -6.17 -5.80 -12.82
N ALA A 173 -7.20 -6.35 -13.47
CA ALA A 173 -8.59 -6.23 -13.00
C ALA A 173 -8.78 -6.87 -11.61
N VAL A 174 -8.15 -8.02 -11.34
CA VAL A 174 -8.16 -8.67 -10.02
C VAL A 174 -7.54 -7.76 -8.96
N VAL A 175 -6.35 -7.19 -9.21
CA VAL A 175 -5.67 -6.29 -8.28
C VAL A 175 -6.54 -5.08 -7.95
N VAL A 176 -7.12 -4.43 -8.96
CA VAL A 176 -7.94 -3.22 -8.78
C VAL A 176 -9.23 -3.53 -8.03
N ALA A 177 -9.92 -4.64 -8.36
CA ALA A 177 -11.13 -5.06 -7.64
C ALA A 177 -10.84 -5.31 -6.15
N LEU A 178 -9.75 -6.05 -5.84
CA LEU A 178 -9.34 -6.31 -4.46
C LEU A 178 -8.93 -5.04 -3.72
N ALA A 179 -8.24 -4.11 -4.38
CA ALA A 179 -7.85 -2.82 -3.80
C ALA A 179 -9.09 -2.00 -3.40
N CYS A 180 -10.12 -1.95 -4.24
CA CYS A 180 -11.40 -1.30 -3.90
C CYS A 180 -12.05 -1.96 -2.67
N GLY A 181 -12.04 -3.30 -2.61
CA GLY A 181 -12.57 -4.04 -1.46
C GLY A 181 -11.82 -3.75 -0.16
N LEU A 182 -10.48 -3.75 -0.21
CA LEU A 182 -9.59 -3.47 0.94
C LEU A 182 -9.77 -2.04 1.49
N ARG A 183 -10.07 -1.08 0.61
CA ARG A 183 -10.40 0.30 1.02
C ARG A 183 -11.79 0.44 1.66
N GLY A 184 -12.67 -0.54 1.51
CA GLY A 184 -14.09 -0.41 1.85
C GLY A 184 -14.80 0.61 0.95
N ASP A 185 -14.44 0.66 -0.33
CA ASP A 185 -14.80 1.71 -1.26
C ASP A 185 -16.26 1.62 -1.75
N ALA A 186 -17.16 2.26 -1.02
CA ALA A 186 -18.59 2.28 -1.35
C ALA A 186 -18.90 2.99 -2.67
N LEU A 187 -18.08 3.95 -3.12
CA LEU A 187 -18.29 4.67 -4.38
C LEU A 187 -18.18 3.74 -5.60
N ARG A 188 -17.32 2.73 -5.52
CA ARG A 188 -17.09 1.77 -6.61
C ARG A 188 -17.91 0.50 -6.50
N PHE A 189 -18.75 0.41 -5.47
CA PHE A 189 -19.66 -0.72 -5.27
C PHE A 189 -20.51 -1.05 -6.53
N PRO A 190 -21.19 -0.09 -7.22
CA PRO A 190 -21.98 -0.41 -8.42
C PRO A 190 -21.13 -1.01 -9.54
N ARG A 191 -19.88 -0.56 -9.68
CA ARG A 191 -18.96 -1.07 -10.70
C ARG A 191 -18.51 -2.49 -10.37
N LEU A 192 -18.22 -2.79 -9.11
CA LEU A 192 -17.88 -4.14 -8.66
C LEU A 192 -19.05 -5.11 -8.85
N VAL A 193 -20.28 -4.67 -8.61
CA VAL A 193 -21.49 -5.46 -8.90
C VAL A 193 -21.59 -5.77 -10.39
N ALA A 194 -21.37 -4.78 -11.25
CA ALA A 194 -21.39 -4.97 -12.70
C ALA A 194 -20.33 -6.01 -13.14
N ILE A 195 -19.09 -5.88 -12.65
CA ILE A 195 -18.00 -6.83 -12.95
C ILE A 195 -18.35 -8.25 -12.47
N ALA A 196 -18.88 -8.41 -11.26
CA ALA A 196 -19.22 -9.72 -10.71
C ALA A 196 -20.30 -10.44 -11.52
N ARG A 197 -21.26 -9.69 -12.10
CA ARG A 197 -22.37 -10.21 -12.89
C ARG A 197 -22.05 -10.42 -14.36
N ASP A 198 -21.06 -9.74 -14.89
CA ASP A 198 -20.70 -9.77 -16.29
C ASP A 198 -20.01 -11.09 -16.66
N ARG A 199 -20.77 -12.01 -17.28
CA ARG A 199 -20.27 -13.33 -17.71
C ARG A 199 -19.24 -13.26 -18.83
N SER A 200 -19.06 -12.13 -19.47
CA SER A 200 -17.98 -11.92 -20.44
C SER A 200 -16.62 -11.71 -19.78
N GLN A 201 -16.60 -11.36 -18.47
CA GLN A 201 -15.37 -11.24 -17.70
C GLN A 201 -14.82 -12.61 -17.30
N PRO A 202 -13.51 -12.77 -17.27
CA PRO A 202 -12.87 -13.97 -16.76
C PRO A 202 -13.33 -14.33 -15.34
N PRO A 203 -13.48 -15.63 -15.01
CA PRO A 203 -13.97 -16.08 -13.72
C PRO A 203 -13.17 -15.55 -12.52
N GLU A 204 -11.85 -15.44 -12.65
CA GLU A 204 -10.97 -14.90 -11.60
C GLU A 204 -11.26 -13.42 -11.30
N VAL A 205 -11.62 -12.63 -12.31
CA VAL A 205 -11.99 -11.22 -12.17
C VAL A 205 -13.34 -11.09 -11.46
N ARG A 206 -14.32 -11.91 -11.87
CA ARG A 206 -15.65 -11.98 -11.23
C ARG A 206 -15.54 -12.43 -9.77
N ALA A 207 -14.72 -13.45 -9.50
CA ALA A 207 -14.45 -13.92 -8.15
C ALA A 207 -13.77 -12.85 -7.27
N ALA A 208 -12.82 -12.08 -7.83
CA ALA A 208 -12.20 -10.96 -7.13
C ALA A 208 -13.22 -9.87 -6.78
N ALA A 209 -14.13 -9.56 -7.70
CA ALA A 209 -15.23 -8.61 -7.44
C ALA A 209 -16.17 -9.11 -6.32
N CYS A 210 -16.50 -10.41 -6.27
CA CYS A 210 -17.28 -11.01 -5.17
C CYS A 210 -16.56 -10.85 -3.82
N ARG A 211 -15.23 -11.11 -3.77
CA ARG A 211 -14.42 -10.89 -2.57
C ARG A 211 -14.43 -9.43 -2.13
N ALA A 212 -14.27 -8.50 -3.09
CA ALA A 212 -14.28 -7.06 -2.84
C ALA A 212 -15.64 -6.61 -2.27
N LEU A 213 -16.76 -7.07 -2.83
CA LEU A 213 -18.10 -6.79 -2.33
C LEU A 213 -18.28 -7.27 -0.87
N GLY A 214 -17.75 -8.46 -0.56
CA GLY A 214 -17.75 -8.98 0.81
C GLY A 214 -16.87 -8.17 1.77
N MET A 215 -15.76 -7.57 1.30
CA MET A 215 -14.90 -6.71 2.10
C MET A 215 -15.54 -5.35 2.39
N ILE A 216 -16.25 -4.77 1.40
CA ILE A 216 -16.99 -3.51 1.56
C ILE A 216 -18.11 -3.66 2.61
N GLY A 217 -18.78 -4.82 2.64
CA GLY A 217 -19.77 -5.14 3.65
C GLY A 217 -21.10 -4.38 3.50
N ASP A 218 -21.40 -3.83 2.33
CA ASP A 218 -22.67 -3.19 2.06
C ASP A 218 -23.81 -4.21 2.00
N ARG A 219 -24.93 -3.95 2.67
CA ARG A 219 -26.10 -4.85 2.71
C ARG A 219 -26.66 -5.16 1.31
N ALA A 220 -26.55 -4.23 0.37
CA ALA A 220 -26.95 -4.42 -1.02
C ALA A 220 -26.15 -5.55 -1.70
N ALA A 221 -24.93 -5.86 -1.23
CA ALA A 221 -24.14 -6.96 -1.75
C ALA A 221 -24.77 -8.34 -1.48
N ALA A 222 -25.50 -8.51 -0.38
CA ALA A 222 -26.02 -9.81 0.03
C ALA A 222 -26.92 -10.47 -1.03
N GLY A 223 -27.77 -9.68 -1.69
CA GLY A 223 -28.62 -10.18 -2.78
C GLY A 223 -27.82 -10.61 -4.01
N VAL A 224 -26.81 -9.82 -4.38
CA VAL A 224 -25.91 -10.11 -5.50
C VAL A 224 -25.10 -11.38 -5.22
N LEU A 225 -24.47 -11.45 -4.06
CA LEU A 225 -23.63 -12.58 -3.66
C LEU A 225 -24.43 -13.87 -3.50
N ARG A 226 -25.70 -13.80 -3.02
CA ARG A 226 -26.59 -14.97 -2.95
C ARG A 226 -26.90 -15.52 -4.35
N ASN A 227 -27.14 -14.67 -5.34
CA ASN A 227 -27.35 -15.14 -6.70
C ASN A 227 -26.08 -15.74 -7.30
N LEU A 228 -24.91 -15.18 -7.00
CA LEU A 228 -23.62 -15.66 -7.50
C LEU A 228 -23.07 -16.89 -6.74
N SER A 229 -23.63 -17.26 -5.58
CA SER A 229 -23.28 -18.51 -4.90
C SER A 229 -23.74 -19.75 -5.67
N SER A 230 -24.62 -19.60 -6.64
CA SER A 230 -25.04 -20.66 -7.59
C SER A 230 -24.46 -20.41 -8.99
N ASP A 231 -23.40 -19.67 -9.12
CA ASP A 231 -22.74 -19.45 -10.42
C ASP A 231 -22.16 -20.78 -10.96
N PRO A 232 -22.25 -21.03 -12.27
CA PRO A 232 -21.71 -22.25 -12.87
C PRO A 232 -20.19 -22.37 -12.73
N ASP A 233 -19.48 -21.26 -12.57
CA ASP A 233 -18.04 -21.28 -12.29
C ASP A 233 -17.78 -21.42 -10.79
N THR A 234 -17.04 -22.47 -10.43
CA THR A 234 -16.75 -22.84 -9.05
C THR A 234 -15.97 -21.73 -8.31
N SER A 235 -15.05 -21.03 -8.98
CA SER A 235 -14.26 -19.97 -8.35
C SER A 235 -15.13 -18.76 -7.97
N VAL A 236 -16.15 -18.45 -8.79
CA VAL A 236 -17.11 -17.38 -8.53
C VAL A 236 -18.08 -17.78 -7.41
N SER A 237 -18.67 -18.99 -7.50
CA SER A 237 -19.62 -19.48 -6.49
C SER A 237 -19.01 -19.60 -5.11
N GLU A 238 -17.77 -20.12 -5.01
CA GLU A 238 -17.03 -20.17 -3.75
C GLU A 238 -16.67 -18.77 -3.20
N ALA A 239 -16.22 -17.86 -4.07
CA ALA A 239 -15.91 -16.50 -3.64
C ALA A 239 -17.16 -15.78 -3.11
N ALA A 240 -18.30 -15.94 -3.78
CA ALA A 240 -19.58 -15.38 -3.35
C ALA A 240 -20.05 -15.99 -2.03
N THR A 241 -19.96 -17.32 -1.88
CA THR A 241 -20.31 -18.02 -0.63
C THR A 241 -19.45 -17.59 0.54
N ARG A 242 -18.12 -17.49 0.36
CA ARG A 242 -17.21 -17.02 1.42
C ARG A 242 -17.45 -15.56 1.77
N ALA A 243 -17.80 -14.72 0.78
CA ALA A 243 -18.16 -13.34 1.02
C ALA A 243 -19.45 -13.23 1.85
N LEU A 244 -20.46 -14.05 1.58
CA LEU A 244 -21.71 -14.13 2.36
C LEU A 244 -21.48 -14.58 3.80
N GLN A 245 -20.58 -15.55 4.04
CA GLN A 245 -20.26 -16.02 5.40
C GLN A 245 -19.66 -14.92 6.27
N ARG A 246 -18.92 -13.97 5.66
CA ARG A 246 -18.38 -12.79 6.35
C ARG A 246 -19.42 -11.69 6.56
N TYR A 247 -20.52 -11.78 5.82
CA TYR A 247 -21.60 -10.81 5.83
C TYR A 247 -22.68 -11.27 6.81
N HIS A 248 -22.43 -11.09 8.12
CA HIS A 248 -23.44 -11.35 9.15
C HIS A 248 -24.33 -10.11 9.29
N PRO A 249 -25.65 -10.20 8.98
CA PRO A 249 -26.57 -9.06 9.09
C PRO A 249 -26.83 -8.60 10.52
N GLY A 250 -26.06 -9.08 11.51
CA GLY A 250 -26.20 -8.75 12.92
C GLY A 250 -24.97 -8.12 13.59
N VAL A 251 -23.82 -8.09 12.94
CA VAL A 251 -22.62 -7.46 13.51
C VAL A 251 -22.54 -6.02 13.00
N GLN A 252 -23.14 -5.09 13.74
CA GLN A 252 -22.84 -3.67 13.59
C GLN A 252 -21.36 -3.49 13.89
N ARG A 253 -20.58 -2.98 12.92
CA ARG A 253 -19.26 -2.42 13.24
C ARG A 253 -19.50 -1.30 14.26
N PRO A 254 -18.78 -1.26 15.39
CA PRO A 254 -18.83 -0.08 16.24
C PRO A 254 -18.44 1.12 15.37
N GLU A 255 -19.29 2.13 15.40
CA GLU A 255 -19.03 3.42 14.75
C GLU A 255 -17.73 3.98 15.31
N ALA A 256 -16.75 4.27 14.43
CA ALA A 256 -15.44 4.80 14.79
C ALA A 256 -15.46 6.34 14.76
#